data_be71f74d257bba4f75344ca661cb2597
#
_entry.id   be71f74d257bba4f75344ca661cb2597
#
_cell.length_a   1.000
_cell.length_b   1.000
_cell.length_c   1.000
_cell.angle_alpha   90.00
_cell.angle_beta   90.00
_cell.angle_gamma   90.00
#
_symmetry.space_group_name_H-M   'P 1'
#
loop_
_entity.id
_entity.type
_entity.pdbx_description
1 polymer ?
#
loop_
_entity_poly.entity_id
_entity_poly.type
_entity_poly.pdbx_seq_one_letter_code
_entity_poly.pdbx_strand_id
1 'polypeptide(L)' 'MMTIQNVAEYAKNYKYIVARRVDGELYFWGAWNDKDKANEVAIEIGGEVVTNE' A
#
# COMPACT_ATOMS: atom_id res chain seq x y z
N MET A 1 -12.63 8.52 3.93
CA MET A 1 -11.97 8.12 2.68
C MET A 1 -10.47 8.18 2.88
N MET A 2 -9.77 7.09 2.55
CA MET A 2 -8.32 7.05 2.71
C MET A 2 -7.63 7.59 1.47
N THR A 3 -6.69 8.50 1.66
CA THR A 3 -5.89 9.02 0.57
C THR A 3 -4.45 8.59 0.77
N ILE A 4 -3.87 7.97 -0.24
CA ILE A 4 -2.47 7.55 -0.22
C ILE A 4 -1.68 8.55 -1.05
N GLN A 5 -0.64 9.13 -0.43
CA GLN A 5 0.20 10.10 -1.10
C GLN A 5 1.23 9.41 -2.01
N ASN A 6 1.57 10.09 -3.10
CA ASN A 6 2.63 9.63 -4.02
C ASN A 6 2.41 8.25 -4.63
N VAL A 7 1.16 7.88 -4.90
CA VAL A 7 0.85 6.59 -5.51
C VAL A 7 1.42 6.56 -6.93
N ALA A 8 2.23 5.53 -7.21
CA ALA A 8 2.78 5.34 -8.54
C ALA A 8 1.66 4.92 -9.49
N GLU A 9 1.73 5.36 -10.74
CA GLU A 9 0.69 5.07 -11.70
C GLU A 9 0.50 3.57 -11.95
N TYR A 10 1.58 2.79 -11.94
CA TYR A 10 1.48 1.36 -12.16
C TYR A 10 0.63 0.65 -11.08
N ALA A 11 0.50 1.26 -9.91
CA ALA A 11 -0.20 0.63 -8.79
C ALA A 11 -1.67 0.37 -9.10
N LYS A 12 -2.27 1.11 -10.00
CA LYS A 12 -3.68 0.90 -10.36
C LYS A 12 -3.93 -0.44 -11.04
N ASN A 13 -2.89 -1.10 -11.50
CA ASN A 13 -2.99 -2.41 -12.13
C ASN A 13 -2.87 -3.56 -11.12
N TYR A 14 -2.71 -3.24 -9.84
CA TYR A 14 -2.51 -4.23 -8.79
C TYR A 14 -3.65 -4.18 -7.78
N LYS A 15 -3.94 -5.32 -7.17
CA LYS A 15 -5.06 -5.43 -6.24
C LYS A 15 -4.78 -4.88 -4.85
N TYR A 16 -3.53 -4.95 -4.41
CA TYR A 16 -3.17 -4.58 -3.05
C TYR A 16 -2.06 -3.54 -3.05
N ILE A 17 -2.28 -2.49 -2.28
CA ILE A 17 -1.30 -1.43 -2.15
C ILE A 17 -0.78 -1.45 -0.73
N VAL A 18 0.54 -1.41 -0.58
CA VAL A 18 1.17 -1.27 0.72
C VAL A 18 1.53 0.19 0.91
N ALA A 19 1.10 0.75 2.03
CA ALA A 19 1.36 2.14 2.35
C ALA A 19 1.94 2.24 3.75
N ARG A 20 2.73 3.26 3.97
CA ARG A 20 3.32 3.53 5.27
C ARG A 20 2.69 4.78 5.86
N ARG A 21 2.32 4.72 7.13
CA ARG A 21 1.72 5.88 7.80
C ARG A 21 2.81 6.76 8.42
N VAL A 22 2.78 8.04 8.04
CA VAL A 22 3.71 9.02 8.57
C VAL A 22 2.89 10.26 8.95
N ASP A 23 2.95 10.65 10.21
CA ASP A 23 2.23 11.81 10.75
C ASP A 23 0.72 11.79 10.41
N GLY A 24 0.12 10.60 10.46
CA GLY A 24 -1.31 10.46 10.20
C GLY A 24 -1.68 10.34 8.73
N GLU A 25 -0.71 10.38 7.83
CA GLU A 25 -0.96 10.26 6.40
C GLU A 25 -0.32 9.00 5.86
N LEU A 26 -0.96 8.41 4.83
CA LEU A 26 -0.44 7.21 4.19
C LEU A 26 0.38 7.60 2.97
N TYR A 27 1.57 7.03 2.86
CA TYR A 27 2.45 7.21 1.72
C TYR A 27 2.65 5.89 1.00
N PHE A 28 2.62 5.92 -0.31
CA PHE A 28 2.77 4.74 -1.14
C PHE A 28 4.13 4.07 -0.92
N TRP A 29 4.12 2.74 -0.77
CA TRP A 29 5.34 1.95 -0.66
C TRP A 29 5.49 1.03 -1.86
N GLY A 30 4.45 0.24 -2.17
CA GLY A 30 4.47 -0.68 -3.29
C GLY A 30 3.10 -1.28 -3.54
N ALA A 31 3.01 -2.11 -4.57
CA ALA A 31 1.75 -2.74 -4.95
C ALA A 31 1.99 -4.18 -5.36
N TRP A 32 1.05 -5.05 -5.02
CA TRP A 32 1.12 -6.48 -5.32
C TRP A 32 -0.27 -7.03 -5.64
N ASN A 33 -0.31 -8.14 -6.39
CA ASN A 33 -1.56 -8.87 -6.61
C ASN A 33 -1.72 -10.00 -5.59
N ASP A 34 -0.62 -10.38 -4.95
CA ASP A 34 -0.61 -11.43 -3.93
C ASP A 34 -0.83 -10.82 -2.55
N LYS A 35 -1.95 -11.15 -1.94
CA LYS A 35 -2.30 -10.61 -0.63
C LYS A 35 -1.29 -10.97 0.45
N ASP A 36 -0.81 -12.21 0.42
CA ASP A 36 0.16 -12.66 1.43
C ASP A 36 1.47 -11.90 1.31
N LYS A 37 1.88 -11.64 0.09
CA LYS A 37 3.10 -10.86 -0.15
C LYS A 37 2.92 -9.42 0.32
N ALA A 38 1.79 -8.82 0.02
CA ALA A 38 1.49 -7.46 0.46
C ALA A 38 1.50 -7.37 1.98
N ASN A 39 0.87 -8.34 2.66
CA ASN A 39 0.85 -8.37 4.11
C ASN A 39 2.26 -8.53 4.70
N GLU A 40 3.07 -9.39 4.09
CA GLU A 40 4.45 -9.60 4.53
C GLU A 40 5.25 -8.31 4.48
N VAL A 41 5.14 -7.60 3.37
CA VAL A 41 5.87 -6.34 3.20
C VAL A 41 5.35 -5.29 4.19
N ALA A 42 4.04 -5.21 4.37
CA ALA A 42 3.45 -4.26 5.31
C ALA A 42 3.96 -4.50 6.74
N ILE A 43 4.06 -5.76 7.14
CA ILE A 43 4.56 -6.09 8.48
C ILE A 43 6.02 -5.66 8.60
N GLU A 44 6.83 -5.92 7.58
CA GLU A 44 8.25 -5.57 7.60
C GLU A 44 8.50 -4.07 7.76
N ILE A 45 7.69 -3.25 7.11
CA ILE A 45 7.91 -1.80 7.13
C ILE A 45 7.04 -1.08 8.16
N GLY A 46 6.21 -1.82 8.89
CA GLY A 46 5.27 -1.22 9.82
C GLY A 46 4.17 -0.43 9.11
N GLY A 47 3.79 -0.88 7.94
CA GLY A 47 2.79 -0.21 7.10
C GLY A 47 1.44 -0.90 7.12
N GLU A 48 0.62 -0.58 6.13
CA GLU A 48 -0.74 -1.07 6.01
C GLU A 48 -1.00 -1.56 4.60
N VAL A 49 -1.91 -2.52 4.47
CA VAL A 49 -2.37 -2.99 3.16
C VAL A 49 -3.73 -2.38 2.87
N VAL A 50 -3.86 -1.79 1.70
CA VAL A 50 -5.12 -1.19 1.25
C VAL A 50 -5.54 -1.91 -0.03
N THR A 51 -6.79 -2.35 -0.06
CA THR A 51 -7.32 -3.00 -1.26
C THR A 51 -7.61 -1.93 -2.31
N ASN A 52 -7.05 -2.12 -3.48
CA ASN A 52 -7.24 -1.21 -4.60
C ASN A 52 -8.36 -1.75 -5.50
N GLU A 53 -9.49 -1.11 -5.45
CA GLU A 53 -10.64 -1.56 -6.25
C GLU A 53 -10.82 -0.74 -7.51
#